data_c71d19b04403a5e63a07cf2586d16212
#
_entry.id   c71d19b04403a5e63a07cf2586d16212
#
_cell.length_a   1.000
_cell.length_b   1.000
_cell.length_c   1.000
_cell.angle_alpha   90.00
_cell.angle_beta   90.00
_cell.angle_gamma   90.00
#
_symmetry.space_group_name_H-M   'P 1'
#
loop_
_entity.id
_entity.type
_entity.pdbx_description
1 polymer ?
#
loop_
_entity_poly.entity_id
_entity_poly.type
_entity_poly.pdbx_seq_one_letter_code
_entity_poly.pdbx_strand_id
1 'polypeptide(L)'
;MITVEQALEMLFKLVAPLETEKVDLANSGGRVLAKPITSTITQPPFNASAMDGYAVKNSDISTGATLNVIGESAAGHHFDGPVTSGQAVRIFTGAIVPEGADRIVIQEDVERVGEQITIGADIDTATYIRPAGADFQIGSEISAPRVMAPADVALCASMGQAQITASRKPIVALVATGDELVMPGGTLKTGQIMASNSFGLKAMFEAAGATCRMLPIARDNLASLKSVFSLCADADLIVTLGGASVGDHDLVATAAQELGMEQSFYKVSMRPGKPLMAGRLLDIPMIGLPGNPVSSMVCGTVFVVPMIKAMLGLPAAAAIRKKATLTEAMPANGPREHYMRASFDPANNGISAFNRQDSALLSVLAGANALIVRPAKDGAKDIGCEVEFLSI
;
A
#
# COMPACT_ATOMS: atom_id res chain seq x y z
N MET A 1 19.90 -25.24 7.11
CA MET A 1 18.55 -24.77 6.71
C MET A 1 18.10 -23.82 7.81
N ILE A 2 17.87 -22.56 7.47
CA ILE A 2 17.51 -21.48 8.40
C ILE A 2 15.98 -21.31 8.47
N THR A 3 15.48 -20.62 9.49
CA THR A 3 14.04 -20.27 9.59
C THR A 3 13.67 -19.16 8.62
N VAL A 4 12.37 -18.90 8.43
CA VAL A 4 11.87 -17.78 7.62
C VAL A 4 12.30 -16.45 8.24
N GLU A 5 12.24 -16.32 9.56
CA GLU A 5 12.67 -15.14 10.30
C GLU A 5 14.15 -14.84 10.09
N GLN A 6 15.03 -15.84 10.27
CA GLN A 6 16.46 -15.70 10.01
C GLN A 6 16.77 -15.33 8.56
N ALA A 7 16.01 -15.90 7.61
CA ALA A 7 16.16 -15.54 6.20
C ALA A 7 15.80 -14.07 5.94
N LEU A 8 14.70 -13.56 6.51
CA LEU A 8 14.30 -12.16 6.40
C LEU A 8 15.33 -11.23 7.02
N GLU A 9 15.87 -11.55 8.22
CA GLU A 9 16.93 -10.73 8.84
C GLU A 9 18.17 -10.63 7.95
N MET A 10 18.56 -11.75 7.31
CA MET A 10 19.70 -11.76 6.39
C MET A 10 19.41 -10.97 5.10
N LEU A 11 18.20 -11.07 4.55
CA LEU A 11 17.77 -10.35 3.36
C LEU A 11 17.72 -8.83 3.61
N PHE A 12 17.23 -8.39 4.78
CA PHE A 12 17.22 -6.96 5.12
C PHE A 12 18.62 -6.37 5.24
N LYS A 13 19.64 -7.17 5.58
CA LYS A 13 21.05 -6.72 5.57
C LYS A 13 21.62 -6.55 4.15
N LEU A 14 20.98 -7.15 3.15
CA LEU A 14 21.42 -7.00 1.74
C LEU A 14 20.90 -5.71 1.10
N VAL A 15 19.84 -5.12 1.63
CA VAL A 15 19.18 -3.94 1.04
C VAL A 15 19.27 -2.73 1.94
N ALA A 16 19.16 -1.55 1.36
CA ALA A 16 19.10 -0.28 2.06
C ALA A 16 18.04 0.62 1.40
N PRO A 17 17.50 1.62 2.11
CA PRO A 17 16.65 2.62 1.48
C PRO A 17 17.37 3.29 0.31
N LEU A 18 16.65 3.44 -0.81
CA LEU A 18 17.15 4.08 -2.01
C LEU A 18 17.08 5.61 -1.87
N GLU A 19 17.73 6.30 -2.81
CA GLU A 19 17.68 7.75 -2.91
C GLU A 19 16.25 8.26 -3.13
N THR A 20 16.06 9.54 -2.88
CA THR A 20 14.75 10.20 -3.04
C THR A 20 14.69 11.02 -4.31
N GLU A 21 13.49 11.20 -4.85
CA GLU A 21 13.21 11.99 -6.03
C GLU A 21 12.01 12.92 -5.80
N LYS A 22 11.91 14.00 -6.60
CA LYS A 22 10.72 14.84 -6.64
C LYS A 22 9.69 14.23 -7.57
N VAL A 23 8.46 14.14 -7.10
CA VAL A 23 7.34 13.57 -7.83
C VAL A 23 6.19 14.57 -7.81
N ASP A 24 5.63 14.88 -8.97
CA ASP A 24 4.44 15.70 -9.08
C ASP A 24 3.29 15.05 -8.30
N LEU A 25 2.51 15.88 -7.59
CA LEU A 25 1.45 15.39 -6.71
C LEU A 25 0.44 14.51 -7.46
N ALA A 26 0.13 14.85 -8.72
CA ALA A 26 -0.77 14.05 -9.58
C ALA A 26 -0.28 12.61 -9.80
N ASN A 27 1.02 12.34 -9.66
CA ASN A 27 1.65 11.03 -9.86
C ASN A 27 2.09 10.39 -8.52
N SER A 28 1.68 10.95 -7.38
CA SER A 28 2.17 10.55 -6.06
C SER A 28 1.39 9.40 -5.41
N GLY A 29 0.19 9.09 -5.90
CA GLY A 29 -0.61 7.98 -5.37
C GLY A 29 0.15 6.65 -5.41
N GLY A 30 0.19 5.93 -4.28
CA GLY A 30 0.94 4.67 -4.13
C GLY A 30 2.45 4.81 -4.01
N ARG A 31 3.03 6.03 -4.16
CA ARG A 31 4.45 6.29 -3.88
C ARG A 31 4.72 6.30 -2.38
N VAL A 32 5.95 6.05 -1.99
CA VAL A 32 6.35 6.19 -0.59
C VAL A 32 6.90 7.60 -0.36
N LEU A 33 6.19 8.38 0.46
CA LEU A 33 6.66 9.66 0.96
C LEU A 33 7.93 9.45 1.78
N ALA A 34 9.04 10.07 1.39
CA ALA A 34 10.34 9.88 2.02
C ALA A 34 10.70 10.99 3.02
N LYS A 35 10.09 12.16 2.91
CA LYS A 35 10.28 13.29 3.83
C LYS A 35 8.93 13.83 4.27
N PRO A 36 8.78 14.20 5.54
CA PRO A 36 7.56 14.81 6.03
C PRO A 36 7.15 16.05 5.21
N ILE A 37 5.86 16.30 5.14
CA ILE A 37 5.29 17.49 4.54
C ILE A 37 4.70 18.34 5.65
N THR A 38 5.15 19.58 5.78
CA THR A 38 4.64 20.55 6.75
C THR A 38 3.78 21.57 6.05
N SER A 39 2.58 21.81 6.55
CA SER A 39 1.68 22.84 5.99
C SER A 39 2.21 24.25 6.25
N THR A 40 2.20 25.08 5.21
CA THR A 40 2.49 26.51 5.29
C THR A 40 1.23 27.37 5.33
N ILE A 41 0.06 26.74 5.28
CA ILE A 41 -1.24 27.39 5.30
C ILE A 41 -2.14 26.78 6.38
N THR A 42 -3.20 27.49 6.73
CA THR A 42 -4.25 27.05 7.65
C THR A 42 -5.53 26.76 6.85
N GLN A 43 -6.27 25.68 7.20
CA GLN A 43 -7.48 25.27 6.52
C GLN A 43 -8.64 25.04 7.52
N PRO A 44 -9.82 25.65 7.34
CA PRO A 44 -10.04 26.81 6.48
C PRO A 44 -9.23 28.03 6.95
N PRO A 45 -8.87 28.96 6.06
CA PRO A 45 -8.07 30.15 6.45
C PRO A 45 -8.87 31.22 7.18
N PHE A 46 -10.18 31.03 7.31
CA PHE A 46 -11.14 31.94 7.95
C PHE A 46 -12.26 31.14 8.63
N ASN A 47 -13.04 31.79 9.47
CA ASN A 47 -14.27 31.22 9.99
C ASN A 47 -15.27 31.05 8.85
N ALA A 48 -15.75 29.84 8.61
CA ALA A 48 -16.64 29.51 7.50
C ALA A 48 -18.00 29.00 8.00
N SER A 49 -19.06 29.31 7.27
CA SER A 49 -20.37 28.73 7.57
C SER A 49 -20.37 27.21 7.34
N ALA A 50 -20.95 26.47 8.30
CA ALA A 50 -21.17 25.03 8.14
C ALA A 50 -22.49 24.71 7.44
N MET A 51 -23.42 25.66 7.35
CA MET A 51 -24.79 25.52 6.83
C MET A 51 -25.17 26.68 5.95
N ASP A 52 -26.19 26.49 5.14
CA ASP A 52 -26.87 27.58 4.45
C ASP A 52 -27.83 28.27 5.42
N GLY A 53 -27.79 29.61 5.47
CA GLY A 53 -28.59 30.31 6.45
C GLY A 53 -28.31 31.82 6.48
N TYR A 54 -28.28 32.35 7.69
CA TYR A 54 -28.07 33.79 7.95
C TYR A 54 -27.04 33.95 9.07
N ALA A 55 -25.99 34.70 8.79
CA ALA A 55 -24.99 35.08 9.77
C ALA A 55 -25.52 36.25 10.62
N VAL A 56 -25.59 36.09 11.90
CA VAL A 56 -26.21 37.01 12.86
C VAL A 56 -25.38 37.11 14.14
N LYS A 57 -25.70 38.08 14.98
CA LYS A 57 -25.23 38.09 16.38
C LYS A 57 -26.07 37.13 17.22
N ASN A 58 -25.44 36.30 17.98
CA ASN A 58 -26.12 35.35 18.88
C ASN A 58 -27.00 36.07 19.92
N SER A 59 -26.61 37.29 20.32
CA SER A 59 -27.40 38.12 21.23
C SER A 59 -28.77 38.53 20.70
N ASP A 60 -28.96 38.50 19.38
CA ASP A 60 -30.20 38.98 18.72
C ASP A 60 -31.19 37.83 18.48
N ILE A 61 -30.79 36.60 18.83
CA ILE A 61 -31.60 35.41 18.62
C ILE A 61 -32.62 35.23 19.74
N SER A 62 -33.89 35.45 19.40
CA SER A 62 -35.03 35.05 20.22
C SER A 62 -36.20 34.70 19.29
N THR A 63 -37.07 33.81 19.73
CA THR A 63 -38.26 33.41 18.98
C THR A 63 -39.09 34.66 18.55
N GLY A 64 -39.35 34.78 17.26
CA GLY A 64 -40.09 35.92 16.67
C GLY A 64 -39.27 37.19 16.48
N ALA A 65 -37.96 37.18 16.80
CA ALA A 65 -37.11 38.33 16.51
C ALA A 65 -36.99 38.56 14.99
N THR A 66 -37.05 39.82 14.56
CA THR A 66 -36.96 40.23 13.15
C THR A 66 -35.61 40.89 12.92
N LEU A 67 -34.88 40.45 11.89
CA LEU A 67 -33.56 41.00 11.51
C LEU A 67 -33.59 41.46 10.05
N ASN A 68 -32.87 42.53 9.75
CA ASN A 68 -32.76 43.06 8.39
C ASN A 68 -31.60 42.36 7.66
N VAL A 69 -31.87 41.80 6.48
CA VAL A 69 -30.85 41.20 5.61
C VAL A 69 -30.15 42.33 4.85
N ILE A 70 -28.87 42.55 5.19
CA ILE A 70 -28.08 43.66 4.66
C ILE A 70 -27.16 43.30 3.50
N GLY A 71 -27.07 42.00 3.17
CA GLY A 71 -26.25 41.51 2.08
C GLY A 71 -26.13 39.99 2.06
N GLU A 72 -25.18 39.52 1.27
CA GLU A 72 -24.94 38.10 1.04
C GLU A 72 -23.44 37.76 1.11
N SER A 73 -23.07 36.60 1.68
CA SER A 73 -21.74 36.03 1.66
C SER A 73 -21.81 34.64 1.04
N ALA A 74 -21.16 34.46 -0.10
CA ALA A 74 -21.06 33.22 -0.82
C ALA A 74 -19.59 32.74 -0.99
N ALA A 75 -19.37 31.49 -1.37
CA ALA A 75 -18.03 31.01 -1.65
C ALA A 75 -17.38 31.84 -2.79
N GLY A 76 -16.21 32.42 -2.51
CA GLY A 76 -15.53 33.34 -3.45
C GLY A 76 -16.08 34.76 -3.50
N HIS A 77 -17.19 35.09 -2.85
CA HIS A 77 -17.83 36.40 -2.79
C HIS A 77 -18.27 36.70 -1.36
N HIS A 78 -17.35 37.19 -0.53
CA HIS A 78 -17.64 37.49 0.87
C HIS A 78 -18.38 38.83 1.01
N PHE A 79 -19.12 38.96 2.08
CA PHE A 79 -19.74 40.22 2.45
C PHE A 79 -18.71 41.16 3.12
N ASP A 80 -18.55 42.37 2.58
CA ASP A 80 -17.65 43.39 3.12
C ASP A 80 -18.37 44.26 4.14
N GLY A 81 -18.02 44.13 5.39
CA GLY A 81 -18.52 44.96 6.48
C GLY A 81 -18.96 44.16 7.73
N PRO A 82 -19.15 44.86 8.85
CA PRO A 82 -19.58 44.23 10.10
C PRO A 82 -21.10 44.02 10.14
N VAL A 83 -21.50 42.92 10.77
CA VAL A 83 -22.88 42.66 11.18
C VAL A 83 -23.09 43.26 12.57
N THR A 84 -24.02 44.21 12.65
CA THR A 84 -24.41 44.85 13.91
C THR A 84 -25.75 44.29 14.43
N SER A 85 -26.16 44.68 15.67
CA SER A 85 -27.44 44.23 16.22
C SER A 85 -28.62 44.57 15.33
N GLY A 86 -29.57 43.66 15.18
CA GLY A 86 -30.75 43.78 14.31
C GLY A 86 -30.47 43.49 12.82
N GLN A 87 -29.26 43.06 12.46
CA GLN A 87 -28.86 42.74 11.09
C GLN A 87 -28.55 41.28 10.88
N ALA A 88 -28.73 40.80 9.66
CA ALA A 88 -28.37 39.46 9.18
C ALA A 88 -27.70 39.57 7.80
N VAL A 89 -26.78 38.66 7.51
CA VAL A 89 -26.21 38.47 6.19
C VAL A 89 -26.59 37.09 5.69
N ARG A 90 -27.20 36.98 4.51
CA ARG A 90 -27.44 35.70 3.86
C ARG A 90 -26.10 35.01 3.65
N ILE A 91 -25.97 33.75 4.09
CA ILE A 91 -24.71 33.03 3.99
C ILE A 91 -24.91 31.60 3.49
N PHE A 92 -23.94 31.10 2.73
CA PHE A 92 -23.93 29.77 2.19
C PHE A 92 -22.80 28.94 2.80
N THR A 93 -22.97 27.64 2.82
CA THR A 93 -21.96 26.67 3.33
C THR A 93 -20.60 26.92 2.70
N GLY A 94 -19.56 27.05 3.53
CA GLY A 94 -18.19 27.33 3.12
C GLY A 94 -17.87 28.82 2.89
N ALA A 95 -18.86 29.72 2.93
CA ALA A 95 -18.62 31.15 2.82
C ALA A 95 -18.01 31.72 4.11
N ILE A 96 -17.28 32.82 3.95
CA ILE A 96 -16.67 33.58 5.07
C ILE A 96 -17.76 34.14 5.96
N VAL A 97 -17.67 33.87 7.26
CA VAL A 97 -18.54 34.49 8.28
C VAL A 97 -18.14 35.94 8.42
N PRO A 98 -19.09 36.92 8.20
CA PRO A 98 -18.80 38.32 8.31
C PRO A 98 -18.36 38.73 9.73
N GLU A 99 -17.56 39.78 9.82
CA GLU A 99 -17.17 40.37 11.10
C GLU A 99 -18.40 40.77 11.93
N GLY A 100 -18.35 40.48 13.24
CA GLY A 100 -19.45 40.78 14.17
C GLY A 100 -20.54 39.73 14.22
N ALA A 101 -20.62 38.78 13.28
CA ALA A 101 -21.50 37.63 13.38
C ALA A 101 -20.78 36.49 14.13
N ASP A 102 -21.46 35.85 15.07
CA ASP A 102 -20.93 34.77 15.89
C ASP A 102 -21.83 33.52 15.88
N ARG A 103 -22.88 33.52 15.04
CA ARG A 103 -23.78 32.37 14.81
C ARG A 103 -24.39 32.39 13.42
N ILE A 104 -24.66 31.21 12.89
CA ILE A 104 -25.47 31.00 11.71
C ILE A 104 -26.81 30.43 12.15
N VAL A 105 -27.91 31.09 11.76
CA VAL A 105 -29.25 30.49 11.84
C VAL A 105 -29.53 29.83 10.50
N ILE A 106 -29.88 28.57 10.50
CA ILE A 106 -30.14 27.83 9.28
C ILE A 106 -31.39 28.34 8.56
N GLN A 107 -31.41 28.26 7.26
CA GLN A 107 -32.50 28.87 6.46
C GLN A 107 -33.88 28.28 6.76
N GLU A 108 -33.92 27.02 7.23
CA GLU A 108 -35.14 26.29 7.61
C GLU A 108 -35.77 26.81 8.92
N ASP A 109 -34.98 27.50 9.75
CA ASP A 109 -35.40 28.07 11.05
C ASP A 109 -35.85 29.50 11.00
N VAL A 110 -35.95 30.09 9.79
CA VAL A 110 -36.38 31.46 9.60
C VAL A 110 -37.46 31.59 8.51
N GLU A 111 -38.33 32.55 8.68
CA GLU A 111 -39.26 33.02 7.63
C GLU A 111 -38.71 34.30 7.02
N ARG A 112 -38.49 34.33 5.70
CA ARG A 112 -38.02 35.54 4.98
C ARG A 112 -39.13 36.21 4.22
N VAL A 113 -39.30 37.52 4.46
CA VAL A 113 -40.22 38.39 3.71
C VAL A 113 -39.43 39.61 3.21
N GLY A 114 -39.14 39.64 1.92
CA GLY A 114 -38.34 40.70 1.30
C GLY A 114 -36.90 40.74 1.88
N GLU A 115 -36.53 41.85 2.50
CA GLU A 115 -35.24 42.05 3.14
C GLU A 115 -35.25 41.79 4.66
N GLN A 116 -36.25 41.11 5.18
CA GLN A 116 -36.34 40.77 6.60
C GLN A 116 -36.49 39.28 6.78
N ILE A 117 -35.88 38.79 7.86
CA ILE A 117 -36.07 37.44 8.37
C ILE A 117 -36.70 37.48 9.76
N THR A 118 -37.58 36.55 10.04
CA THR A 118 -38.16 36.32 11.37
C THR A 118 -37.67 34.99 11.90
N ILE A 119 -37.12 34.99 13.10
CA ILE A 119 -36.55 33.81 13.76
C ILE A 119 -37.68 32.88 14.23
N GLY A 120 -37.61 31.57 13.88
CA GLY A 120 -38.56 30.55 14.28
C GLY A 120 -38.52 30.19 15.76
N ALA A 121 -39.39 29.25 16.17
CA ALA A 121 -39.54 28.87 17.58
C ALA A 121 -38.54 27.77 18.02
N ASP A 122 -38.17 26.88 17.11
CA ASP A 122 -37.42 25.63 17.42
C ASP A 122 -35.96 25.73 16.94
N ILE A 123 -35.20 26.72 17.43
CA ILE A 123 -33.80 26.89 17.09
C ILE A 123 -32.94 26.10 18.05
N ASP A 124 -32.02 25.27 17.53
CA ASP A 124 -31.02 24.59 18.35
C ASP A 124 -29.97 25.57 18.92
N THR A 125 -29.00 25.08 19.66
CA THR A 125 -27.95 25.92 20.30
C THR A 125 -26.63 25.93 19.52
N ALA A 126 -26.53 25.26 18.38
CA ALA A 126 -25.32 25.17 17.59
C ALA A 126 -24.98 26.49 16.90
N THR A 127 -23.71 26.81 16.81
CA THR A 127 -23.26 28.06 16.16
C THR A 127 -23.15 27.93 14.66
N TYR A 128 -23.00 26.71 14.14
CA TYR A 128 -22.79 26.37 12.74
C TYR A 128 -21.64 27.15 12.04
N ILE A 129 -20.64 27.51 12.83
CA ILE A 129 -19.40 28.12 12.35
C ILE A 129 -18.26 27.10 12.45
N ARG A 130 -17.58 26.85 11.34
CA ARG A 130 -16.31 26.10 11.30
C ARG A 130 -15.20 27.12 11.55
N PRO A 131 -14.46 27.03 12.67
CA PRO A 131 -13.40 27.98 12.98
C PRO A 131 -12.23 27.85 11.98
N ALA A 132 -11.50 28.92 11.78
CA ALA A 132 -10.23 28.90 11.07
C ALA A 132 -9.31 27.81 11.65
N GLY A 133 -8.71 26.99 10.78
CA GLY A 133 -7.82 25.90 11.21
C GLY A 133 -8.52 24.66 11.78
N ALA A 134 -9.82 24.51 11.56
CA ALA A 134 -10.57 23.35 12.05
C ALA A 134 -10.09 22.02 11.44
N ASP A 135 -9.52 22.03 10.24
CA ASP A 135 -8.96 20.83 9.58
C ASP A 135 -7.47 20.68 9.90
N PHE A 136 -6.67 21.69 9.53
CA PHE A 136 -5.25 21.73 9.87
C PHE A 136 -4.76 23.19 9.95
N GLN A 137 -3.60 23.40 10.57
CA GLN A 137 -2.99 24.71 10.77
C GLN A 137 -1.57 24.74 10.19
N ILE A 138 -1.01 25.94 10.06
CA ILE A 138 0.42 26.13 9.77
C ILE A 138 1.22 25.27 10.75
N GLY A 139 2.17 24.48 10.26
CA GLY A 139 2.99 23.56 11.06
C GLY A 139 2.40 22.14 11.21
N SER A 140 1.15 21.89 10.81
CA SER A 140 0.61 20.55 10.75
C SER A 140 1.40 19.68 9.77
N GLU A 141 1.63 18.40 10.13
CA GLU A 141 2.56 17.53 9.40
C GLU A 141 1.92 16.23 8.92
N ILE A 142 2.25 15.85 7.70
CA ILE A 142 2.08 14.49 7.18
C ILE A 142 3.41 13.76 7.40
N SER A 143 3.43 12.78 8.27
CA SER A 143 4.64 12.04 8.64
C SER A 143 5.15 11.12 7.51
N ALA A 144 6.46 10.91 7.49
CA ALA A 144 7.16 9.96 6.62
C ALA A 144 7.99 8.97 7.47
N PRO A 145 8.29 7.76 6.96
CA PRO A 145 7.87 7.21 5.67
C PRO A 145 6.42 6.70 5.69
N ARG A 146 5.70 6.85 4.57
CA ARG A 146 4.35 6.28 4.39
C ARG A 146 3.99 6.10 2.93
N VAL A 147 3.16 5.12 2.62
CA VAL A 147 2.57 4.96 1.30
C VAL A 147 1.46 6.01 1.14
N MET A 148 1.51 6.80 0.07
CA MET A 148 0.53 7.85 -0.21
C MET A 148 -0.81 7.25 -0.63
N ALA A 149 -1.77 7.24 0.29
CA ALA A 149 -3.16 6.89 -0.01
C ALA A 149 -3.88 8.04 -0.74
N PRO A 150 -5.03 7.81 -1.41
CA PRO A 150 -5.79 8.87 -2.06
C PRO A 150 -6.11 10.06 -1.14
N ALA A 151 -6.44 9.81 0.13
CA ALA A 151 -6.69 10.85 1.12
C ALA A 151 -5.43 11.68 1.43
N ASP A 152 -4.24 11.06 1.46
CA ASP A 152 -2.97 11.78 1.67
C ASP A 152 -2.66 12.71 0.50
N VAL A 153 -2.93 12.26 -0.73
CA VAL A 153 -2.76 13.08 -1.94
C VAL A 153 -3.68 14.30 -1.90
N ALA A 154 -4.96 14.10 -1.55
CA ALA A 154 -5.92 15.19 -1.40
C ALA A 154 -5.51 16.18 -0.30
N LEU A 155 -5.03 15.66 0.84
CA LEU A 155 -4.55 16.50 1.94
C LEU A 155 -3.31 17.29 1.54
N CYS A 156 -2.35 16.69 0.83
CA CYS A 156 -1.19 17.42 0.28
C CYS A 156 -1.62 18.55 -0.67
N ALA A 157 -2.61 18.28 -1.53
CA ALA A 157 -3.16 19.31 -2.42
C ALA A 157 -3.79 20.47 -1.62
N SER A 158 -4.57 20.16 -0.58
CA SER A 158 -5.17 21.20 0.28
C SER A 158 -4.12 21.97 1.10
N MET A 159 -2.96 21.37 1.38
CA MET A 159 -1.79 22.04 1.98
C MET A 159 -0.96 22.85 0.96
N GLY A 160 -1.42 22.96 -0.30
CA GLY A 160 -0.75 23.74 -1.33
C GLY A 160 0.50 23.08 -1.95
N GLN A 161 0.68 21.78 -1.77
CA GLN A 161 1.84 21.05 -2.30
C GLN A 161 1.62 20.69 -3.78
N ALA A 162 2.51 21.12 -4.65
CA ALA A 162 2.53 20.71 -6.06
C ALA A 162 3.32 19.44 -6.30
N GLN A 163 4.31 19.15 -5.44
CA GLN A 163 5.22 18.02 -5.51
C GLN A 163 5.49 17.45 -4.13
N ILE A 164 5.85 16.17 -4.07
CA ILE A 164 6.35 15.50 -2.87
C ILE A 164 7.79 15.02 -3.06
N THR A 165 8.49 14.76 -1.96
CA THR A 165 9.75 14.01 -1.97
C THR A 165 9.43 12.55 -1.68
N ALA A 166 9.52 11.69 -2.69
CA ALA A 166 9.26 10.26 -2.59
C ALA A 166 10.53 9.43 -2.71
N SER A 167 10.52 8.21 -2.19
CA SER A 167 11.57 7.23 -2.47
C SER A 167 11.54 6.84 -3.95
N ARG A 168 12.71 6.73 -4.58
CA ARG A 168 12.85 6.18 -5.93
C ARG A 168 12.34 4.73 -5.96
N LYS A 169 11.64 4.35 -7.01
CA LYS A 169 11.20 2.96 -7.21
C LYS A 169 12.41 2.05 -7.44
N PRO A 170 12.56 0.94 -6.70
CA PRO A 170 13.63 -0.02 -6.99
C PRO A 170 13.42 -0.68 -8.34
N ILE A 171 14.50 -0.85 -9.09
CA ILE A 171 14.54 -1.60 -10.36
C ILE A 171 14.81 -3.06 -10.02
N VAL A 172 13.84 -3.93 -10.28
CA VAL A 172 13.94 -5.38 -10.07
C VAL A 172 14.16 -6.08 -11.40
N ALA A 173 15.31 -6.73 -11.60
CA ALA A 173 15.60 -7.57 -12.74
C ALA A 173 15.09 -9.00 -12.52
N LEU A 174 14.13 -9.45 -13.34
CA LEU A 174 13.58 -10.80 -13.30
C LEU A 174 14.27 -11.68 -14.33
N VAL A 175 14.99 -12.71 -13.90
CA VAL A 175 15.75 -13.65 -14.73
C VAL A 175 15.09 -15.03 -14.65
N ALA A 176 14.32 -15.41 -15.67
CA ALA A 176 13.82 -16.77 -15.79
C ALA A 176 14.89 -17.67 -16.44
N THR A 177 15.02 -18.91 -15.92
CA THR A 177 15.99 -19.88 -16.42
C THR A 177 15.32 -21.22 -16.73
N GLY A 178 15.71 -21.85 -17.84
CA GLY A 178 15.20 -23.17 -18.23
C GLY A 178 15.08 -23.33 -19.74
N ASP A 179 15.53 -24.45 -20.26
CA ASP A 179 15.40 -24.80 -21.70
C ASP A 179 13.96 -25.17 -22.07
N GLU A 180 13.16 -25.57 -21.08
CA GLU A 180 11.75 -25.91 -21.22
C GLU A 180 10.85 -24.68 -21.36
N LEU A 181 11.34 -23.48 -21.03
CA LEU A 181 10.51 -22.29 -20.96
C LEU A 181 10.27 -21.65 -22.33
N VAL A 182 8.99 -21.33 -22.59
CA VAL A 182 8.54 -20.61 -23.78
C VAL A 182 7.73 -19.38 -23.35
N MET A 183 7.96 -18.25 -23.97
CA MET A 183 7.18 -17.03 -23.70
C MET A 183 5.71 -17.21 -24.09
N PRO A 184 4.75 -16.67 -23.31
CA PRO A 184 3.34 -16.64 -23.68
C PRO A 184 3.11 -16.10 -25.09
N GLY A 185 2.26 -16.79 -25.86
CA GLY A 185 2.05 -16.53 -27.29
C GLY A 185 2.90 -17.40 -28.23
N GLY A 186 3.96 -18.04 -27.70
CA GLY A 186 4.76 -19.02 -28.46
C GLY A 186 4.08 -20.39 -28.55
N THR A 187 4.47 -21.19 -29.52
CA THR A 187 3.98 -22.57 -29.69
C THR A 187 4.82 -23.54 -28.85
N LEU A 188 4.16 -24.31 -28.00
CA LEU A 188 4.82 -25.34 -27.18
C LEU A 188 5.22 -26.54 -28.02
N LYS A 189 6.44 -27.01 -27.82
CA LYS A 189 6.92 -28.34 -28.26
C LYS A 189 6.80 -29.31 -27.09
N THR A 190 6.98 -30.60 -27.41
CA THR A 190 7.01 -31.66 -26.36
C THR A 190 8.07 -31.33 -25.30
N GLY A 191 7.70 -31.39 -24.03
CA GLY A 191 8.59 -31.10 -22.90
C GLY A 191 8.71 -29.61 -22.56
N GLN A 192 8.02 -28.70 -23.25
CA GLN A 192 8.04 -27.26 -22.96
C GLN A 192 6.82 -26.82 -22.19
N ILE A 193 7.00 -25.75 -21.41
CA ILE A 193 5.95 -25.08 -20.60
C ILE A 193 6.00 -23.56 -20.80
N MET A 194 4.89 -22.88 -20.51
CA MET A 194 4.85 -21.42 -20.55
C MET A 194 5.57 -20.80 -19.37
N ALA A 195 6.38 -19.78 -19.64
CA ALA A 195 7.10 -18.98 -18.63
C ALA A 195 6.11 -18.05 -17.89
N SER A 196 5.30 -18.58 -16.98
CA SER A 196 4.24 -17.81 -16.27
C SER A 196 4.73 -17.03 -15.07
N ASN A 197 5.76 -17.52 -14.36
CA ASN A 197 6.20 -17.00 -13.07
C ASN A 197 6.65 -15.54 -13.14
N SER A 198 7.41 -15.17 -14.18
CA SER A 198 7.91 -13.81 -14.36
C SER A 198 6.78 -12.78 -14.48
N PHE A 199 5.66 -13.14 -15.09
CA PHE A 199 4.50 -12.24 -15.26
C PHE A 199 3.79 -12.03 -13.91
N GLY A 200 3.55 -13.11 -13.15
CA GLY A 200 2.92 -13.01 -11.83
C GLY A 200 3.78 -12.22 -10.84
N LEU A 201 5.08 -12.50 -10.80
CA LEU A 201 6.01 -11.79 -9.91
C LEU A 201 6.20 -10.33 -10.32
N LYS A 202 6.27 -10.03 -11.65
CA LYS A 202 6.29 -8.65 -12.12
C LYS A 202 5.09 -7.87 -11.59
N ALA A 203 3.88 -8.39 -11.75
CA ALA A 203 2.66 -7.75 -11.26
C ALA A 203 2.70 -7.56 -9.73
N MET A 204 3.14 -8.56 -8.98
CA MET A 204 3.27 -8.49 -7.51
C MET A 204 4.27 -7.42 -7.06
N PHE A 205 5.44 -7.36 -7.69
CA PHE A 205 6.50 -6.43 -7.27
C PHE A 205 6.20 -4.99 -7.70
N GLU A 206 5.57 -4.81 -8.86
CA GLU A 206 5.08 -3.48 -9.28
C GLU A 206 3.96 -2.97 -8.37
N ALA A 207 3.06 -3.84 -7.92
CA ALA A 207 2.06 -3.50 -6.89
C ALA A 207 2.70 -3.15 -5.53
N ALA A 208 3.88 -3.70 -5.23
CA ALA A 208 4.66 -3.36 -4.05
C ALA A 208 5.48 -2.06 -4.18
N GLY A 209 5.47 -1.42 -5.36
CA GLY A 209 6.12 -0.13 -5.62
C GLY A 209 7.43 -0.20 -6.38
N ALA A 210 7.83 -1.35 -6.93
CA ALA A 210 9.01 -1.51 -7.78
C ALA A 210 8.73 -1.17 -9.25
N THR A 211 9.80 -1.06 -10.04
CA THR A 211 9.79 -1.15 -11.50
C THR A 211 10.45 -2.47 -11.88
N CYS A 212 9.74 -3.34 -12.59
CA CYS A 212 10.26 -4.66 -12.96
C CYS A 212 10.67 -4.75 -14.42
N ARG A 213 11.86 -5.29 -14.67
CA ARG A 213 12.33 -5.66 -16.00
C ARG A 213 12.39 -7.17 -16.13
N MET A 214 11.58 -7.74 -17.01
CA MET A 214 11.72 -9.13 -17.41
C MET A 214 12.85 -9.23 -18.42
N LEU A 215 13.90 -9.96 -18.08
CA LEU A 215 15.02 -10.21 -18.97
C LEU A 215 14.74 -11.41 -19.90
N PRO A 216 15.49 -11.59 -20.98
CA PRO A 216 15.39 -12.78 -21.82
C PRO A 216 15.55 -14.07 -20.98
N ILE A 217 14.83 -15.13 -21.36
CA ILE A 217 14.97 -16.43 -20.69
C ILE A 217 16.41 -16.92 -20.89
N ALA A 218 17.12 -17.13 -19.79
CA ALA A 218 18.44 -17.74 -19.83
C ALA A 218 18.32 -19.23 -20.11
N ARG A 219 19.13 -19.76 -21.02
CA ARG A 219 19.24 -21.17 -21.27
C ARG A 219 20.10 -21.86 -20.21
N ASP A 220 19.91 -23.17 -20.04
CA ASP A 220 20.65 -23.96 -19.06
C ASP A 220 22.10 -24.21 -19.50
N ASN A 221 22.84 -23.12 -19.68
CA ASN A 221 24.27 -23.12 -19.90
C ASN A 221 24.92 -21.83 -19.36
N LEU A 222 26.17 -21.94 -18.93
CA LEU A 222 26.91 -20.84 -18.27
C LEU A 222 27.05 -19.59 -19.14
N ALA A 223 27.21 -19.74 -20.45
CA ALA A 223 27.38 -18.60 -21.36
C ALA A 223 26.09 -17.76 -21.43
N SER A 224 24.93 -18.40 -21.55
CA SER A 224 23.62 -17.74 -21.57
C SER A 224 23.34 -17.07 -20.23
N LEU A 225 23.57 -17.74 -19.10
CA LEU A 225 23.36 -17.20 -17.76
C LEU A 225 24.23 -15.96 -17.53
N LYS A 226 25.53 -16.01 -17.83
CA LYS A 226 26.45 -14.87 -17.70
C LYS A 226 26.03 -13.70 -18.57
N SER A 227 25.59 -13.96 -19.83
CA SER A 227 25.08 -12.94 -20.72
C SER A 227 23.84 -12.24 -20.17
N VAL A 228 22.88 -12.99 -19.58
CA VAL A 228 21.69 -12.40 -18.97
C VAL A 228 22.03 -11.66 -17.69
N PHE A 229 22.94 -12.17 -16.85
CA PHE A 229 23.38 -11.46 -15.63
C PHE A 229 24.07 -10.13 -15.94
N SER A 230 24.80 -10.02 -17.06
CA SER A 230 25.37 -8.73 -17.47
C SER A 230 24.32 -7.65 -17.75
N LEU A 231 23.09 -8.03 -18.10
CA LEU A 231 21.96 -7.11 -18.29
C LEU A 231 21.36 -6.61 -16.97
N CYS A 232 21.82 -7.13 -15.82
CA CYS A 232 21.32 -6.71 -14.49
C CYS A 232 22.09 -5.54 -13.89
N ALA A 233 23.15 -5.03 -14.52
CA ALA A 233 24.12 -4.10 -13.93
C ALA A 233 23.53 -2.79 -13.37
N ASP A 234 22.37 -2.36 -13.84
CA ASP A 234 21.66 -1.17 -13.40
C ASP A 234 20.41 -1.51 -12.54
N ALA A 235 20.27 -2.76 -12.09
CA ALA A 235 19.19 -3.17 -11.20
C ALA A 235 19.56 -2.91 -9.74
N ASP A 236 18.54 -2.68 -8.90
CA ASP A 236 18.69 -2.58 -7.45
C ASP A 236 18.49 -3.94 -6.76
N LEU A 237 17.83 -4.88 -7.46
CA LEU A 237 17.58 -6.24 -6.98
C LEU A 237 17.51 -7.21 -8.16
N ILE A 238 18.22 -8.32 -8.07
CA ILE A 238 18.15 -9.43 -9.04
C ILE A 238 17.29 -10.53 -8.44
N VAL A 239 16.28 -10.99 -9.17
CA VAL A 239 15.43 -12.13 -8.82
C VAL A 239 15.52 -13.18 -9.90
N THR A 240 16.12 -14.35 -9.59
CA THR A 240 16.15 -15.49 -10.53
C THR A 240 15.02 -16.46 -10.27
N LEU A 241 14.51 -17.10 -11.30
CA LEU A 241 13.37 -18.02 -11.28
C LEU A 241 13.79 -19.35 -11.89
N GLY A 242 13.91 -20.37 -11.05
CA GLY A 242 14.51 -21.66 -11.39
C GLY A 242 15.99 -21.71 -11.03
N GLY A 243 16.61 -22.85 -11.27
CA GLY A 243 18.03 -23.06 -10.96
C GLY A 243 18.40 -23.01 -9.48
N ALA A 244 17.45 -22.94 -8.56
CA ALA A 244 17.67 -23.02 -7.11
C ALA A 244 17.53 -24.45 -6.56
N SER A 245 17.71 -25.48 -7.39
CA SER A 245 17.57 -26.88 -7.01
C SER A 245 18.89 -27.49 -6.53
N VAL A 246 18.83 -28.48 -5.64
CA VAL A 246 19.98 -29.15 -4.97
C VAL A 246 20.66 -30.21 -5.84
N GLY A 247 20.56 -30.18 -7.15
CA GLY A 247 21.22 -31.18 -8.00
C GLY A 247 22.60 -30.73 -8.48
N ASP A 248 23.41 -31.65 -8.96
CA ASP A 248 24.71 -31.41 -9.61
C ASP A 248 24.61 -30.53 -10.87
N HIS A 249 23.40 -30.01 -11.19
CA HIS A 249 23.04 -29.21 -12.35
C HIS A 249 22.52 -27.81 -11.96
N ASP A 250 22.82 -27.26 -10.77
CA ASP A 250 22.44 -25.87 -10.45
C ASP A 250 23.38 -24.88 -11.14
N LEU A 251 23.15 -24.70 -12.44
CA LEU A 251 23.94 -23.81 -13.26
C LEU A 251 23.80 -22.34 -12.89
N VAL A 252 22.68 -21.95 -12.26
CA VAL A 252 22.46 -20.56 -11.81
C VAL A 252 23.41 -20.22 -10.65
N ALA A 253 23.49 -21.09 -9.64
CA ALA A 253 24.43 -20.92 -8.54
C ALA A 253 25.88 -20.94 -9.04
N THR A 254 26.24 -21.87 -9.93
CA THR A 254 27.57 -21.94 -10.56
C THR A 254 27.90 -20.69 -11.33
N ALA A 255 27.02 -20.22 -12.22
CA ALA A 255 27.23 -19.00 -13.00
C ALA A 255 27.39 -17.76 -12.12
N ALA A 256 26.56 -17.66 -11.06
CA ALA A 256 26.63 -16.57 -10.10
C ALA A 256 27.96 -16.62 -9.31
N GLN A 257 28.41 -17.79 -8.85
CA GLN A 257 29.70 -17.95 -8.18
C GLN A 257 30.89 -17.58 -9.06
N GLU A 258 30.90 -18.01 -10.33
CA GLU A 258 31.95 -17.63 -11.28
C GLU A 258 31.97 -16.13 -11.58
N LEU A 259 30.86 -15.42 -11.39
CA LEU A 259 30.77 -13.96 -11.48
C LEU A 259 31.00 -13.28 -10.13
N GLY A 260 31.45 -14.00 -9.09
CA GLY A 260 31.84 -13.46 -7.80
C GLY A 260 30.66 -13.30 -6.83
N MET A 261 29.59 -14.07 -6.93
CA MET A 261 28.50 -14.02 -5.98
C MET A 261 28.96 -14.32 -4.55
N GLU A 262 28.68 -13.40 -3.64
CA GLU A 262 28.81 -13.59 -2.19
C GLU A 262 27.49 -14.16 -1.65
N GLN A 263 27.44 -15.46 -1.40
CA GLN A 263 26.25 -16.13 -0.92
C GLN A 263 26.03 -15.89 0.56
N SER A 264 24.85 -15.36 0.95
CA SER A 264 24.43 -15.17 2.35
C SER A 264 23.83 -16.44 2.95
N PHE A 265 22.90 -17.07 2.24
CA PHE A 265 22.31 -18.35 2.68
C PHE A 265 21.76 -19.17 1.51
N TYR A 266 21.49 -20.46 1.84
CA TYR A 266 20.86 -21.39 0.93
C TYR A 266 19.95 -22.34 1.73
N LYS A 267 18.69 -22.52 1.27
CA LYS A 267 17.60 -23.31 1.86
C LYS A 267 16.99 -22.72 3.14
N VAL A 268 15.68 -22.53 3.06
CA VAL A 268 14.82 -22.05 4.16
C VAL A 268 13.87 -23.16 4.61
N SER A 269 13.60 -23.22 5.91
CA SER A 269 12.70 -24.22 6.53
C SER A 269 11.23 -23.83 6.33
N MET A 270 10.79 -23.78 5.08
CA MET A 270 9.42 -23.45 4.70
C MET A 270 8.81 -24.42 3.68
N ARG A 271 7.50 -24.35 3.51
CA ARG A 271 6.71 -25.08 2.50
C ARG A 271 5.58 -24.17 1.98
N PRO A 272 5.43 -24.00 0.64
CA PRO A 272 6.41 -24.34 -0.37
C PRO A 272 7.61 -23.38 -0.31
N GLY A 273 8.68 -23.62 -1.07
CA GLY A 273 9.79 -22.66 -1.18
C GLY A 273 11.09 -23.03 -0.49
N LYS A 274 11.29 -24.34 -0.13
CA LYS A 274 12.53 -24.82 0.53
C LYS A 274 13.82 -24.41 -0.20
N PRO A 275 13.96 -24.61 -1.54
CA PRO A 275 15.14 -24.14 -2.26
C PRO A 275 15.01 -22.63 -2.49
N LEU A 276 15.80 -21.87 -1.76
CA LEU A 276 15.89 -20.43 -1.87
C LEU A 276 17.31 -20.04 -1.54
N MET A 277 17.95 -19.28 -2.41
CA MET A 277 19.28 -18.74 -2.17
C MET A 277 19.26 -17.22 -2.18
N ALA A 278 20.16 -16.58 -1.42
CA ALA A 278 20.34 -15.15 -1.47
C ALA A 278 21.80 -14.76 -1.24
N GLY A 279 22.16 -13.57 -1.74
CA GLY A 279 23.49 -13.01 -1.61
C GLY A 279 23.63 -11.71 -2.40
N ARG A 280 24.87 -11.39 -2.78
CA ARG A 280 25.19 -10.27 -3.68
C ARG A 280 25.88 -10.79 -4.94
N LEU A 281 25.43 -10.32 -6.08
CA LEU A 281 26.06 -10.53 -7.38
C LEU A 281 26.36 -9.17 -7.99
N LEU A 282 27.63 -8.89 -8.34
CA LEU A 282 28.06 -7.59 -8.86
C LEU A 282 27.64 -6.42 -7.93
N ASP A 283 27.79 -6.60 -6.63
CA ASP A 283 27.34 -5.69 -5.57
C ASP A 283 25.81 -5.47 -5.47
N ILE A 284 25.01 -6.12 -6.32
CA ILE A 284 23.57 -6.04 -6.32
C ILE A 284 22.98 -7.17 -5.48
N PRO A 285 22.04 -6.89 -4.55
CA PRO A 285 21.28 -7.93 -3.87
C PRO A 285 20.65 -8.91 -4.86
N MET A 286 20.81 -10.20 -4.62
CA MET A 286 20.25 -11.25 -5.46
C MET A 286 19.50 -12.26 -4.61
N ILE A 287 18.32 -12.68 -5.09
CA ILE A 287 17.54 -13.78 -4.52
C ILE A 287 17.12 -14.74 -5.62
N GLY A 288 17.41 -16.03 -5.42
CA GLY A 288 17.01 -17.11 -6.31
C GLY A 288 15.77 -17.81 -5.78
N LEU A 289 14.67 -17.74 -6.51
CA LEU A 289 13.38 -18.33 -6.18
C LEU A 289 13.22 -19.70 -6.85
N PRO A 290 12.43 -20.61 -6.25
CA PRO A 290 12.11 -21.90 -6.86
C PRO A 290 11.43 -21.77 -8.22
N GLY A 291 11.64 -22.73 -9.11
CA GLY A 291 10.97 -22.77 -10.43
C GLY A 291 9.47 -23.09 -10.36
N ASN A 292 9.00 -23.82 -9.33
CA ASN A 292 7.57 -24.11 -9.18
C ASN A 292 6.73 -22.84 -8.98
N PRO A 293 5.64 -22.64 -9.75
CA PRO A 293 4.88 -21.40 -9.77
C PRO A 293 4.40 -20.91 -8.40
N VAL A 294 3.77 -21.81 -7.63
CA VAL A 294 3.26 -21.44 -6.30
C VAL A 294 4.41 -21.16 -5.33
N SER A 295 5.51 -21.90 -5.44
CA SER A 295 6.69 -21.67 -4.59
C SER A 295 7.29 -20.28 -4.83
N SER A 296 7.46 -19.89 -6.10
CA SER A 296 8.00 -18.57 -6.45
C SER A 296 7.09 -17.44 -6.00
N MET A 297 5.77 -17.58 -6.18
CA MET A 297 4.80 -16.56 -5.75
C MET A 297 4.78 -16.42 -4.22
N VAL A 298 4.74 -17.54 -3.47
CA VAL A 298 4.79 -17.51 -2.00
C VAL A 298 6.11 -16.91 -1.50
N CYS A 299 7.25 -17.29 -2.08
CA CYS A 299 8.53 -16.68 -1.73
C CYS A 299 8.60 -15.21 -2.11
N GLY A 300 8.01 -14.81 -3.23
CA GLY A 300 7.84 -13.40 -3.61
C GLY A 300 7.11 -12.60 -2.54
N THR A 301 5.96 -13.11 -2.07
CA THR A 301 5.15 -12.47 -1.01
C THR A 301 5.91 -12.40 0.33
N VAL A 302 6.57 -13.49 0.72
CA VAL A 302 7.19 -13.61 2.06
C VAL A 302 8.53 -12.88 2.14
N PHE A 303 9.32 -12.83 1.05
CA PHE A 303 10.68 -12.30 1.09
C PHE A 303 10.89 -11.08 0.20
N VAL A 304 10.51 -11.14 -1.08
CA VAL A 304 10.85 -10.08 -2.05
C VAL A 304 10.03 -8.82 -1.82
N VAL A 305 8.74 -8.94 -1.56
CA VAL A 305 7.88 -7.78 -1.23
C VAL A 305 8.37 -7.02 0.02
N PRO A 306 8.73 -7.68 1.13
CA PRO A 306 9.38 -7.01 2.26
C PRO A 306 10.71 -6.32 1.91
N MET A 307 11.57 -6.93 1.08
CA MET A 307 12.80 -6.30 0.60
C MET A 307 12.51 -5.03 -0.19
N ILE A 308 11.57 -5.07 -1.13
CA ILE A 308 11.13 -3.89 -1.92
C ILE A 308 10.64 -2.77 -0.99
N LYS A 309 9.83 -3.10 0.01
CA LYS A 309 9.34 -2.13 1.00
C LYS A 309 10.47 -1.49 1.80
N ALA A 310 11.45 -2.29 2.22
CA ALA A 310 12.65 -1.80 2.91
C ALA A 310 13.49 -0.87 2.01
N MET A 311 13.65 -1.21 0.72
CA MET A 311 14.33 -0.35 -0.26
C MET A 311 13.59 0.97 -0.52
N LEU A 312 12.27 0.98 -0.36
CA LEU A 312 11.45 2.19 -0.41
C LEU A 312 11.50 3.02 0.91
N GLY A 313 12.29 2.60 1.90
CA GLY A 313 12.42 3.28 3.18
C GLY A 313 11.31 3.01 4.18
N LEU A 314 10.39 2.08 3.87
CA LEU A 314 9.42 1.58 4.86
C LEU A 314 10.15 0.66 5.87
N PRO A 315 9.56 0.42 7.06
CA PRO A 315 10.17 -0.47 8.04
C PRO A 315 10.55 -1.84 7.45
N ALA A 316 11.77 -2.29 7.71
CA ALA A 316 12.25 -3.62 7.34
C ALA A 316 11.57 -4.67 8.23
N ALA A 317 10.39 -5.10 7.83
CA ALA A 317 9.54 -6.00 8.59
C ALA A 317 8.94 -7.09 7.70
N ALA A 318 8.65 -8.25 8.29
CA ALA A 318 7.91 -9.32 7.64
C ALA A 318 6.51 -8.84 7.18
N ALA A 319 5.92 -9.56 6.22
CA ALA A 319 4.53 -9.33 5.84
C ALA A 319 3.59 -9.44 7.05
N ILE A 320 2.64 -8.51 7.16
CA ILE A 320 1.71 -8.44 8.30
C ILE A 320 0.82 -9.68 8.29
N ARG A 321 0.85 -10.43 9.39
CA ARG A 321 -0.05 -11.56 9.63
C ARG A 321 -1.33 -11.06 10.28
N LYS A 322 -2.45 -11.50 9.74
CA LYS A 322 -3.80 -11.31 10.29
C LYS A 322 -4.25 -12.60 10.96
N LYS A 323 -5.32 -12.52 11.75
CA LYS A 323 -5.91 -13.67 12.42
C LYS A 323 -7.32 -13.93 11.90
N ALA A 324 -7.66 -15.21 11.76
CA ALA A 324 -8.98 -15.66 11.34
C ALA A 324 -9.35 -16.98 12.02
N THR A 325 -10.63 -17.31 12.02
CA THR A 325 -11.17 -18.54 12.62
C THR A 325 -11.29 -19.64 11.57
N LEU A 326 -10.73 -20.82 11.86
CA LEU A 326 -10.83 -21.98 10.99
C LEU A 326 -12.29 -22.46 10.85
N THR A 327 -12.74 -22.60 9.61
CA THR A 327 -14.05 -23.19 9.29
C THR A 327 -13.98 -24.70 9.01
N GLU A 328 -12.77 -25.24 8.84
CA GLU A 328 -12.51 -26.66 8.64
C GLU A 328 -11.30 -27.08 9.51
N ALA A 329 -11.34 -28.31 10.04
CA ALA A 329 -10.22 -28.84 10.83
C ALA A 329 -8.98 -29.07 9.97
N MET A 330 -7.81 -28.90 10.55
CA MET A 330 -6.52 -29.09 9.88
C MET A 330 -5.66 -30.13 10.60
N PRO A 331 -4.98 -31.04 9.88
CA PRO A 331 -4.05 -32.00 10.49
C PRO A 331 -2.82 -31.29 11.06
N ALA A 332 -2.05 -32.00 11.88
CA ALA A 332 -0.76 -31.53 12.38
C ALA A 332 0.19 -31.16 11.23
N ASN A 333 0.95 -30.08 11.41
CA ASN A 333 1.93 -29.63 10.44
C ASN A 333 3.27 -30.39 10.58
N GLY A 334 3.99 -30.51 9.47
CA GLY A 334 5.34 -31.09 9.43
C GLY A 334 6.43 -30.17 10.02
N PRO A 335 7.70 -30.50 9.79
CA PRO A 335 8.85 -29.84 10.44
C PRO A 335 9.21 -28.46 9.85
N ARG A 336 8.45 -27.94 8.91
CA ARG A 336 8.68 -26.65 8.24
C ARG A 336 7.49 -25.72 8.39
N GLU A 337 7.72 -24.43 8.46
CA GLU A 337 6.65 -23.42 8.38
C GLU A 337 5.91 -23.56 7.04
N HIS A 338 4.58 -23.64 7.09
CA HIS A 338 3.77 -23.95 5.91
C HIS A 338 2.81 -22.81 5.57
N TYR A 339 2.92 -22.31 4.37
CA TYR A 339 2.06 -21.29 3.77
C TYR A 339 1.02 -22.00 2.90
N MET A 340 -0.19 -22.18 3.44
CA MET A 340 -1.26 -22.96 2.79
C MET A 340 -2.22 -22.01 2.08
N ARG A 341 -2.46 -22.24 0.78
CA ARG A 341 -3.47 -21.51 0.03
C ARG A 341 -4.83 -21.74 0.66
N ALA A 342 -5.55 -20.63 0.87
CA ALA A 342 -6.79 -20.61 1.62
C ALA A 342 -7.79 -19.61 1.02
N SER A 343 -9.06 -19.81 1.38
CA SER A 343 -10.14 -18.85 1.18
C SER A 343 -10.47 -18.21 2.53
N PHE A 344 -10.38 -16.89 2.60
CA PHE A 344 -10.77 -16.08 3.74
C PHE A 344 -12.05 -15.30 3.41
N ASP A 345 -13.05 -15.40 4.28
CA ASP A 345 -14.30 -14.67 4.20
C ASP A 345 -14.31 -13.54 5.27
N PRO A 346 -14.22 -12.27 4.86
CA PRO A 346 -14.21 -11.15 5.80
C PRO A 346 -15.56 -10.95 6.52
N ALA A 347 -16.70 -11.48 5.97
CA ALA A 347 -18.01 -11.27 6.56
C ALA A 347 -18.18 -12.00 7.91
N ASN A 348 -17.52 -13.16 8.06
CA ASN A 348 -17.59 -13.97 9.28
C ASN A 348 -16.21 -14.20 9.92
N ASN A 349 -15.16 -13.56 9.40
CA ASN A 349 -13.75 -13.79 9.77
C ASN A 349 -13.33 -15.27 9.66
N GLY A 350 -13.96 -16.00 8.75
CA GLY A 350 -13.74 -17.44 8.54
C GLY A 350 -12.65 -17.71 7.52
N ILE A 351 -11.85 -18.75 7.75
CA ILE A 351 -10.81 -19.17 6.81
C ILE A 351 -10.76 -20.69 6.67
N SER A 352 -10.64 -21.18 5.43
CA SER A 352 -10.43 -22.60 5.15
C SER A 352 -9.28 -22.81 4.16
N ALA A 353 -8.47 -23.83 4.39
CA ALA A 353 -7.41 -24.20 3.46
C ALA A 353 -7.97 -25.00 2.28
N PHE A 354 -7.47 -24.74 1.07
CA PHE A 354 -7.77 -25.62 -0.05
C PHE A 354 -7.17 -27.01 0.15
N ASN A 355 -7.89 -28.05 -0.24
CA ASN A 355 -7.41 -29.44 -0.09
C ASN A 355 -6.18 -29.77 -0.95
N ARG A 356 -6.01 -29.09 -2.09
CA ARG A 356 -4.89 -29.27 -3.01
C ARG A 356 -3.78 -28.26 -2.73
N GLN A 357 -2.67 -28.70 -2.15
CA GLN A 357 -1.53 -27.87 -1.76
C GLN A 357 -0.26 -28.15 -2.58
N ASP A 358 -0.37 -28.73 -3.78
CA ASP A 358 0.76 -28.94 -4.66
C ASP A 358 1.32 -27.63 -5.20
N SER A 359 2.64 -27.49 -5.21
CA SER A 359 3.35 -26.24 -5.59
C SER A 359 3.35 -25.92 -7.08
N ALA A 360 2.84 -26.83 -7.92
CA ALA A 360 2.65 -26.61 -9.35
C ALA A 360 1.26 -26.05 -9.71
N LEU A 361 0.30 -26.05 -8.77
CA LEU A 361 -1.10 -25.71 -9.03
C LEU A 361 -1.37 -24.19 -8.97
N LEU A 362 -1.01 -23.48 -10.01
CA LEU A 362 -1.21 -22.04 -10.11
C LEU A 362 -2.72 -21.66 -10.08
N SER A 363 -3.60 -22.48 -10.68
CA SER A 363 -5.04 -22.25 -10.64
C SER A 363 -5.64 -22.25 -9.22
N VAL A 364 -5.09 -23.05 -8.32
CA VAL A 364 -5.49 -23.06 -6.90
C VAL A 364 -5.00 -21.78 -6.21
N LEU A 365 -3.81 -21.29 -6.54
CA LEU A 365 -3.32 -20.02 -6.02
C LEU A 365 -4.15 -18.84 -6.54
N ALA A 366 -4.52 -18.86 -7.81
CA ALA A 366 -5.35 -17.80 -8.41
C ALA A 366 -6.77 -17.73 -7.80
N GLY A 367 -7.27 -18.83 -7.23
CA GLY A 367 -8.53 -18.85 -6.48
C GLY A 367 -8.39 -18.53 -4.99
N ALA A 368 -7.15 -18.37 -4.49
CA ALA A 368 -6.88 -18.04 -3.10
C ALA A 368 -6.84 -16.52 -2.88
N ASN A 369 -7.28 -16.06 -1.71
CA ASN A 369 -7.11 -14.69 -1.24
C ASN A 369 -6.31 -14.62 0.08
N ALA A 370 -5.85 -15.78 0.56
CA ALA A 370 -5.11 -15.90 1.79
C ALA A 370 -4.08 -17.05 1.74
N LEU A 371 -3.02 -16.91 2.52
CA LEU A 371 -2.07 -17.98 2.85
C LEU A 371 -2.11 -18.22 4.36
N ILE A 372 -2.73 -19.31 4.82
CA ILE A 372 -2.64 -19.69 6.24
C ILE A 372 -1.19 -20.02 6.57
N VAL A 373 -0.69 -19.43 7.65
CA VAL A 373 0.68 -19.65 8.14
C VAL A 373 0.65 -20.68 9.29
N ARG A 374 1.18 -21.85 9.04
CA ARG A 374 1.31 -22.90 10.05
C ARG A 374 2.75 -22.97 10.54
N PRO A 375 3.02 -22.73 11.82
CA PRO A 375 4.35 -22.91 12.39
C PRO A 375 4.89 -24.33 12.14
N ALA A 376 6.21 -24.48 12.18
CA ALA A 376 6.83 -25.80 12.14
C ALA A 376 6.38 -26.65 13.34
N LYS A 377 6.01 -27.90 13.09
CA LYS A 377 5.54 -28.87 14.10
C LYS A 377 4.27 -28.41 14.86
N ASP A 378 3.49 -27.48 14.30
CA ASP A 378 2.20 -27.07 14.87
C ASP A 378 1.23 -28.26 14.94
N GLY A 379 0.53 -28.43 16.05
CA GLY A 379 -0.43 -29.50 16.28
C GLY A 379 -1.62 -29.46 15.32
N ALA A 380 -2.47 -30.47 15.35
CA ALA A 380 -3.77 -30.42 14.69
C ALA A 380 -4.60 -29.25 15.23
N LYS A 381 -5.44 -28.66 14.37
CA LYS A 381 -6.34 -27.56 14.71
C LYS A 381 -7.77 -27.95 14.39
N ASP A 382 -8.65 -27.80 15.35
CA ASP A 382 -10.07 -28.04 15.17
C ASP A 382 -10.79 -26.83 14.57
N ILE A 383 -12.00 -27.01 14.10
CA ILE A 383 -12.92 -25.94 13.69
C ILE A 383 -13.07 -24.96 14.86
N GLY A 384 -13.07 -23.65 14.57
CA GLY A 384 -13.16 -22.59 15.57
C GLY A 384 -11.80 -22.15 16.15
N CYS A 385 -10.70 -22.87 15.87
CA CYS A 385 -9.36 -22.41 16.27
C CYS A 385 -8.93 -21.16 15.50
N GLU A 386 -8.25 -20.24 16.18
CA GLU A 386 -7.61 -19.08 15.56
C GLU A 386 -6.30 -19.49 14.84
N VAL A 387 -6.09 -18.98 13.64
CA VAL A 387 -4.87 -19.16 12.86
C VAL A 387 -4.41 -17.84 12.26
N GLU A 388 -3.09 -17.74 12.03
CA GLU A 388 -2.52 -16.61 11.32
C GLU A 388 -2.56 -16.82 9.81
N PHE A 389 -2.72 -15.72 9.06
CA PHE A 389 -2.66 -15.75 7.60
C PHE A 389 -2.08 -14.46 7.01
N LEU A 390 -1.57 -14.56 5.78
CA LEU A 390 -1.22 -13.44 4.93
C LEU A 390 -2.36 -13.22 3.91
N SER A 391 -2.79 -11.98 3.72
CA SER A 391 -3.64 -11.62 2.58
C SER A 391 -2.81 -11.59 1.30
N ILE A 392 -3.34 -12.16 0.21
CA ILE A 392 -2.73 -12.18 -1.13
C ILE A 392 -3.72 -11.68 -2.19
#